data_d14378b2e4ba4e390799401476e8bbb7
#
_entry.id   d14378b2e4ba4e390799401476e8bbb7
#
_cell.length_a   1.000
_cell.length_b   1.000
_cell.length_c   1.000
_cell.angle_alpha   90.00
_cell.angle_beta   90.00
_cell.angle_gamma   90.00
#
_symmetry.space_group_name_H-M   'P 1'
#
loop_
_entity.id
_entity.type
_entity.pdbx_description
1 polymer ?
#
loop_
_entity_poly.entity_id
_entity_poly.type
_entity_poly.pdbx_seq_one_letter_code
_entity_poly.pdbx_strand_id
1 'polypeptide(L)'
;MSTTCRVCKMKVEALFSTVLLQKHPTQYFQCLNCGYVQTEEPYWMEEAYKASINDSDTGMMMRSFWHRNIAATLIYFLFNQKGQFLDYGGGYGVFVRLMRDVGFDFYWQDK
;
A
#
# COMPACT_ATOMS: atom_id res chain seq x y z
N MET A 1 5.02 -20.29 -17.90
CA MET A 1 5.52 -20.56 -16.53
C MET A 1 4.35 -20.92 -15.64
N SER A 2 4.47 -21.96 -14.85
CA SER A 2 3.45 -22.21 -13.84
C SER A 2 3.65 -21.22 -12.69
N THR A 3 2.78 -20.25 -12.61
CA THR A 3 2.78 -19.29 -11.51
C THR A 3 2.09 -19.93 -10.32
N THR A 4 2.73 -19.88 -9.17
CA THR A 4 2.13 -20.34 -7.92
C THR A 4 1.59 -19.17 -7.11
N CYS A 5 0.57 -19.41 -6.31
CA CYS A 5 0.00 -18.42 -5.42
C CYS A 5 1.04 -17.91 -4.42
N ARG A 6 1.21 -16.59 -4.33
CA ARG A 6 2.16 -15.96 -3.40
C ARG A 6 1.77 -16.17 -1.94
N VAL A 7 0.48 -16.41 -1.67
CA VAL A 7 -0.03 -16.61 -0.31
C VAL A 7 0.04 -18.07 0.13
N CYS A 8 -0.65 -18.99 -0.57
CA CYS A 8 -0.77 -20.39 -0.14
C CYS A 8 0.06 -21.39 -0.95
N LYS A 9 0.84 -20.92 -1.93
CA LYS A 9 1.72 -21.73 -2.80
C LYS A 9 1.02 -22.73 -3.73
N MET A 10 -0.31 -22.73 -3.76
CA MET A 10 -1.09 -23.58 -4.65
C MET A 10 -1.11 -23.02 -6.08
N LYS A 11 -1.55 -23.85 -7.03
CA LYS A 11 -1.64 -23.46 -8.44
C LYS A 11 -2.62 -22.31 -8.66
N VAL A 12 -2.28 -21.42 -9.57
CA VAL A 12 -3.15 -20.32 -10.00
C VAL A 12 -3.59 -20.51 -11.45
N GLU A 13 -4.72 -19.91 -11.82
CA GLU A 13 -5.25 -19.89 -13.18
C GLU A 13 -5.33 -18.48 -13.71
N ALA A 14 -5.18 -18.34 -15.03
CA ALA A 14 -5.30 -17.04 -15.70
C ALA A 14 -6.73 -16.50 -15.54
N LEU A 15 -6.85 -15.25 -15.09
CA LEU A 15 -8.14 -14.60 -14.85
C LEU A 15 -8.49 -13.61 -15.97
N PHE A 16 -7.64 -12.62 -16.18
CA PHE A 16 -7.77 -11.64 -17.26
C PHE A 16 -6.43 -10.95 -17.53
N SER A 17 -6.35 -10.22 -18.63
CA SER A 17 -5.21 -9.35 -18.95
C SER A 17 -5.66 -7.91 -19.08
N THR A 18 -4.80 -6.98 -18.71
CA THR A 18 -5.03 -5.55 -18.88
C THR A 18 -3.71 -4.83 -19.14
N VAL A 19 -3.79 -3.54 -19.45
CA VAL A 19 -2.60 -2.70 -19.66
C VAL A 19 -2.42 -1.80 -18.46
N LEU A 20 -1.33 -1.98 -17.71
CA LEU A 20 -0.96 -1.14 -16.59
C LEU A 20 -0.09 0.02 -17.02
N LEU A 21 -0.20 1.15 -16.32
CA LEU A 21 0.55 2.39 -16.61
C LEU A 21 0.44 2.81 -18.08
N GLN A 22 -0.69 2.47 -18.74
CA GLN A 22 -1.01 2.75 -20.14
C GLN A 22 -0.08 2.10 -21.18
N LYS A 23 0.87 1.25 -20.78
CA LYS A 23 1.86 0.65 -21.70
C LYS A 23 2.32 -0.77 -21.38
N HIS A 24 2.02 -1.28 -20.19
CA HIS A 24 2.49 -2.61 -19.76
C HIS A 24 1.36 -3.64 -19.80
N PRO A 25 1.28 -4.49 -20.85
CA PRO A 25 0.35 -5.61 -20.86
C PRO A 25 0.66 -6.54 -19.67
N THR A 26 -0.35 -6.85 -18.89
CA THR A 26 -0.17 -7.60 -17.63
C THR A 26 -1.25 -8.64 -17.49
N GLN A 27 -0.85 -9.88 -17.21
CA GLN A 27 -1.74 -11.00 -16.92
C GLN A 27 -2.04 -11.04 -15.41
N TYR A 28 -3.33 -11.19 -15.07
CA TYR A 28 -3.80 -11.47 -13.72
C TYR A 28 -4.15 -12.93 -13.57
N PHE A 29 -3.87 -13.46 -12.38
CA PHE A 29 -4.13 -14.84 -12.02
C PHE A 29 -4.95 -14.93 -10.75
N GLN A 30 -5.76 -15.94 -10.61
CA GLN A 30 -6.50 -16.23 -9.39
C GLN A 30 -6.12 -17.62 -8.85
N CYS A 31 -5.94 -17.67 -7.54
CA CYS A 31 -5.76 -18.94 -6.84
C CYS A 31 -7.11 -19.61 -6.57
N LEU A 32 -7.28 -20.82 -7.05
CA LEU A 32 -8.52 -21.57 -6.84
C LEU A 32 -8.68 -22.08 -5.39
N ASN A 33 -7.58 -22.15 -4.64
CA ASN A 33 -7.61 -22.61 -3.26
C ASN A 33 -7.99 -21.51 -2.26
N CYS A 34 -7.30 -20.33 -2.30
CA CYS A 34 -7.52 -19.26 -1.33
C CYS A 34 -8.21 -18.02 -1.91
N GLY A 35 -8.50 -18.00 -3.21
CA GLY A 35 -9.15 -16.87 -3.88
C GLY A 35 -8.24 -15.66 -4.15
N TYR A 36 -6.97 -15.69 -3.73
CA TYR A 36 -6.05 -14.57 -3.91
C TYR A 36 -5.84 -14.26 -5.39
N VAL A 37 -5.95 -12.98 -5.75
CA VAL A 37 -5.69 -12.49 -7.11
C VAL A 37 -4.33 -11.81 -7.15
N GLN A 38 -3.51 -12.17 -8.12
CA GLN A 38 -2.15 -11.65 -8.29
C GLN A 38 -1.85 -11.39 -9.76
N THR A 39 -0.90 -10.47 -10.01
CA THR A 39 -0.34 -10.28 -11.34
C THR A 39 0.76 -11.31 -11.62
N GLU A 40 1.15 -11.43 -12.88
CA GLU A 40 2.45 -12.01 -13.24
C GLU A 40 3.59 -11.29 -12.51
N GLU A 41 4.83 -11.73 -12.68
CA GLU A 41 5.98 -11.06 -12.07
C GLU A 41 6.01 -9.59 -12.49
N PRO A 42 6.00 -8.63 -11.52
CA PRO A 42 5.79 -7.22 -11.84
C PRO A 42 7.07 -6.55 -12.37
N TYR A 43 7.32 -6.68 -13.65
CA TYR A 43 8.47 -6.06 -14.33
C TYR A 43 8.38 -4.52 -14.43
N TRP A 44 7.20 -3.94 -14.16
CA TRP A 44 6.95 -2.50 -14.15
C TRP A 44 7.11 -1.85 -12.76
N MET A 45 7.52 -2.59 -11.74
CA MET A 45 7.49 -2.16 -10.34
C MET A 45 8.27 -0.86 -10.10
N GLU A 46 9.46 -0.73 -10.65
CA GLU A 46 10.26 0.50 -10.49
C GLU A 46 9.54 1.72 -11.04
N GLU A 47 8.89 1.58 -12.18
CA GLU A 47 8.14 2.67 -12.78
C GLU A 47 6.87 3.00 -11.97
N ALA A 48 6.17 1.98 -11.48
CA ALA A 48 4.97 2.16 -10.66
C ALA A 48 5.27 2.93 -9.36
N TYR A 49 6.44 2.73 -8.77
CA TYR A 49 6.87 3.40 -7.54
C TYR A 49 7.87 4.54 -7.75
N LYS A 50 7.99 5.05 -8.96
CA LYS A 50 8.87 6.19 -9.26
C LYS A 50 8.49 7.45 -8.49
N ALA A 51 7.21 7.65 -8.21
CA ALA A 51 6.70 8.72 -7.36
C ALA A 51 5.74 8.14 -6.31
N SER A 52 5.80 8.68 -5.08
CA SER A 52 4.92 8.27 -3.98
C SER A 52 3.46 8.65 -4.22
N ILE A 53 3.24 9.67 -5.04
CA ILE A 53 1.91 10.12 -5.47
C ILE A 53 1.89 10.12 -6.99
N ASN A 54 0.84 9.56 -7.58
CA ASN A 54 0.62 9.63 -9.02
C ASN A 54 -0.64 10.42 -9.34
N ASP A 55 -0.79 10.84 -10.60
CA ASP A 55 -1.89 11.71 -11.04
C ASP A 55 -3.27 11.09 -10.88
N SER A 56 -3.36 9.77 -10.83
CA SER A 56 -4.62 9.05 -10.61
C SER A 56 -5.02 8.90 -9.14
N ASP A 57 -4.12 9.19 -8.21
CA ASP A 57 -4.41 9.14 -6.76
C ASP A 57 -5.04 10.45 -6.29
N THR A 58 -6.33 10.57 -6.46
CA THR A 58 -7.09 11.79 -6.11
C THR A 58 -7.62 11.79 -4.68
N GLY A 59 -7.48 10.68 -3.95
CA GLY A 59 -8.04 10.52 -2.59
C GLY A 59 -7.02 10.54 -1.46
N MET A 60 -5.73 10.78 -1.75
CA MET A 60 -4.64 10.62 -0.79
C MET A 60 -4.80 11.51 0.45
N MET A 61 -5.13 12.77 0.28
CA MET A 61 -5.32 13.70 1.41
C MET A 61 -6.51 13.30 2.29
N MET A 62 -7.64 12.94 1.69
CA MET A 62 -8.82 12.51 2.44
C MET A 62 -8.55 11.22 3.21
N ARG A 63 -7.90 10.23 2.60
CA ARG A 63 -7.48 9.01 3.30
C ARG A 63 -6.55 9.31 4.45
N SER A 64 -5.60 10.22 4.27
CA SER A 64 -4.66 10.62 5.32
C SER A 64 -5.37 11.28 6.51
N PHE A 65 -6.36 12.12 6.27
CA PHE A 65 -7.19 12.71 7.33
C PHE A 65 -7.99 11.65 8.09
N TRP A 66 -8.61 10.71 7.41
CA TRP A 66 -9.35 9.63 8.06
C TRP A 66 -8.42 8.73 8.88
N HIS A 67 -7.29 8.34 8.31
CA HIS A 67 -6.28 7.53 9.02
C HIS A 67 -5.72 8.25 10.23
N ARG A 68 -5.48 9.56 10.16
CA ARG A 68 -5.07 10.35 11.33
C ARG A 68 -6.08 10.20 12.46
N ASN A 69 -7.36 10.39 12.19
CA ASN A 69 -8.40 10.32 13.22
C ASN A 69 -8.47 8.91 13.85
N ILE A 70 -8.43 7.87 13.02
CA ILE A 70 -8.45 6.49 13.50
C ILE A 70 -7.17 6.18 14.31
N ALA A 71 -6.01 6.49 13.79
CA ALA A 71 -4.72 6.22 14.44
C ALA A 71 -4.58 7.00 15.75
N ALA A 72 -4.93 8.29 15.77
CA ALA A 72 -4.89 9.09 16.99
C ALA A 72 -5.80 8.51 18.09
N THR A 73 -7.00 8.07 17.73
CA THR A 73 -7.94 7.44 18.66
C THR A 73 -7.37 6.12 19.21
N LEU A 74 -6.84 5.26 18.34
CA LEU A 74 -6.25 3.99 18.75
C LEU A 74 -5.03 4.18 19.66
N ILE A 75 -4.15 5.11 19.31
CA ILE A 75 -2.96 5.42 20.12
C ILE A 75 -3.38 5.94 21.48
N TYR A 76 -4.34 6.85 21.53
CA TYR A 76 -4.82 7.45 22.78
C TYR A 76 -5.35 6.39 23.73
N PHE A 77 -6.13 5.43 23.26
CA PHE A 77 -6.80 4.45 24.13
C PHE A 77 -6.01 3.15 24.33
N LEU A 78 -5.18 2.73 23.41
CA LEU A 78 -4.55 1.40 23.40
C LEU A 78 -3.03 1.42 23.55
N PHE A 79 -2.37 2.55 23.33
CA PHE A 79 -0.92 2.65 23.33
C PHE A 79 -0.43 3.81 24.21
N ASN A 80 0.89 3.87 24.41
CA ASN A 80 1.51 4.99 25.09
C ASN A 80 1.58 6.21 24.16
N GLN A 81 0.80 7.24 24.45
CA GLN A 81 0.75 8.49 23.67
C GLN A 81 2.09 9.21 23.58
N LYS A 82 2.99 9.02 24.55
CA LYS A 82 4.33 9.65 24.62
C LYS A 82 5.41 8.78 23.95
N GLY A 83 5.03 7.63 23.37
CA GLY A 83 5.92 6.78 22.63
C GLY A 83 6.35 7.38 21.31
N GLN A 84 7.26 6.70 20.63
CA GLN A 84 7.67 7.01 19.27
C GLN A 84 6.97 6.09 18.29
N PHE A 85 6.57 6.62 17.15
CA PHE A 85 5.81 5.91 16.13
C PHE A 85 6.49 6.04 14.78
N LEU A 86 6.44 4.97 14.00
CA LEU A 86 7.02 4.91 12.65
C LEU A 86 5.92 4.61 11.62
N ASP A 87 5.83 5.46 10.62
CA ASP A 87 5.10 5.18 9.38
C ASP A 87 6.07 4.56 8.37
N TYR A 88 6.03 3.26 8.24
CA TYR A 88 6.87 2.50 7.33
C TYR A 88 6.27 2.51 5.93
N GLY A 89 7.03 3.02 4.94
CA GLY A 89 6.50 3.25 3.59
C GLY A 89 5.64 4.52 3.52
N GLY A 90 5.98 5.56 4.27
CA GLY A 90 5.17 6.76 4.46
C GLY A 90 5.13 7.75 3.29
N GLY A 91 5.71 7.41 2.13
CA GLY A 91 5.69 8.27 0.96
C GLY A 91 6.35 9.63 1.21
N TYR A 92 5.64 10.71 0.91
CA TYR A 92 6.13 12.09 1.14
C TYR A 92 5.91 12.57 2.58
N GLY A 93 5.45 11.72 3.48
CA GLY A 93 5.31 12.05 4.90
C GLY A 93 4.05 12.85 5.26
N VAL A 94 3.03 12.84 4.43
CA VAL A 94 1.77 13.57 4.68
C VAL A 94 1.09 13.07 5.96
N PHE A 95 0.93 11.77 6.11
CA PHE A 95 0.33 11.18 7.32
C PHE A 95 1.15 11.49 8.57
N VAL A 96 2.46 11.38 8.50
CA VAL A 96 3.38 11.73 9.60
C VAL A 96 3.21 13.20 9.99
N ARG A 97 3.12 14.12 9.02
CA ARG A 97 2.89 15.53 9.29
C ARG A 97 1.57 15.74 10.04
N LEU A 98 0.50 15.11 9.61
CA LEU A 98 -0.80 15.20 10.28
C LEU A 98 -0.77 14.64 11.71
N MET A 99 -0.05 13.55 11.94
CA MET A 99 0.10 12.97 13.29
C MET A 99 0.94 13.85 14.20
N ARG A 100 2.00 14.48 13.69
CA ARG A 100 2.78 15.48 14.44
C ARG A 100 1.94 16.70 14.80
N ASP A 101 1.09 17.16 13.91
CA ASP A 101 0.21 18.31 14.14
C ASP A 101 -0.79 18.06 15.28
N VAL A 102 -1.17 16.81 15.53
CA VAL A 102 -2.00 16.45 16.70
C VAL A 102 -1.19 16.02 17.92
N GLY A 103 0.13 16.15 17.89
CA GLY A 103 1.00 16.06 19.08
C GLY A 103 1.69 14.71 19.29
N PHE A 104 1.67 13.81 18.32
CA PHE A 104 2.39 12.53 18.43
C PHE A 104 3.79 12.59 17.84
N ASP A 105 4.74 11.87 18.43
CA ASP A 105 6.13 11.80 17.97
C ASP A 105 6.26 10.76 16.85
N PHE A 106 5.94 11.17 15.62
CA PHE A 106 5.95 10.35 14.42
C PHE A 106 7.19 10.56 13.57
N TYR A 107 7.68 9.46 13.03
CA TYR A 107 8.75 9.38 12.04
C TYR A 107 8.27 8.59 10.84
N TRP A 108 8.92 8.75 9.70
CA TRP A 108 8.62 7.95 8.53
C TRP A 108 9.89 7.42 7.87
N GLN A 109 9.73 6.33 7.17
CA GLN A 109 10.74 5.75 6.32
C GLN A 109 10.12 5.44 4.96
N ASP A 110 10.79 5.81 3.90
CA ASP A 110 10.49 5.44 2.52
C ASP A 110 11.78 5.31 1.73
N LYS A 111 11.66 4.82 0.49
CA LYS A 111 12.80 4.61 -0.40
C LYS A 111 13.42 5.93 -0.86
#